data_ecd44c5e1535a9079dc76c3767c56a30
#
_entry.id   ecd44c5e1535a9079dc76c3767c56a30
#
_cell.length_a   1.000
_cell.length_b   1.000
_cell.length_c   1.000
_cell.angle_alpha   90.00
_cell.angle_beta   90.00
_cell.angle_gamma   90.00
#
_symmetry.space_group_name_H-M   'P 1'
#
loop_
_entity.id
_entity.type
_entity.pdbx_description
1 polymer ?
#
loop_
_entity_poly.entity_id
_entity_poly.type
_entity_poly.pdbx_seq_one_letter_code
_entity_poly.pdbx_strand_id
1 'polypeptide(L)'
;MRIEPVFLFDLDGTLVDSVYQHVLAWKQALDAEGIELSVWRIHRKIGMSGCLFTNQLLRETGIEISAERVERLRQAHAAAYRQQANDIRPLPGARELLDWLLETGIPCAIATSGRMETAAVNLASLGVDPDRIPVVTRDQVKYAKPDPDLFLAAAGRLNAPIETAVVVGDSIWDMLAAVRCRALGVGLLSGGYGPDELRQAGAFRVYDDPADLLRRIDEVGGRR
;
A
#
# COMPACT_ATOMS: atom_id res chain seq x y z
N MET A 1 -0.01 -8.09 -31.23
CA MET A 1 1.01 -7.81 -30.19
C MET A 1 0.43 -8.31 -28.88
N ARG A 2 1.08 -9.28 -28.21
CA ARG A 2 0.63 -9.67 -26.86
C ARG A 2 0.95 -8.51 -25.93
N ILE A 3 -0.05 -8.04 -25.21
CA ILE A 3 0.12 -7.04 -24.15
C ILE A 3 0.63 -7.83 -22.94
N GLU A 4 1.88 -7.59 -22.56
CA GLU A 4 2.45 -8.19 -21.34
C GLU A 4 1.92 -7.41 -20.13
N PRO A 5 1.51 -8.09 -19.05
CA PRO A 5 1.06 -7.44 -17.84
C PRO A 5 2.22 -6.71 -17.17
N VAL A 6 1.92 -5.63 -16.45
CA VAL A 6 2.84 -4.99 -15.52
C VAL A 6 2.27 -5.12 -14.11
N PHE A 7 3.13 -5.29 -13.11
CA PHE A 7 2.70 -5.44 -11.71
C PHE A 7 2.95 -4.16 -10.93
N LEU A 8 1.91 -3.67 -10.27
CA LEU A 8 1.97 -2.47 -9.41
C LEU A 8 1.62 -2.88 -7.98
N PHE A 9 2.59 -2.80 -7.10
CA PHE A 9 2.44 -3.24 -5.72
C PHE A 9 2.18 -2.06 -4.78
N ASP A 10 1.25 -2.21 -3.87
CA ASP A 10 1.35 -1.48 -2.61
C ASP A 10 2.55 -1.97 -1.79
N LEU A 11 2.88 -1.26 -0.72
CA LEU A 11 4.05 -1.57 0.11
C LEU A 11 3.67 -2.16 1.46
N ASP A 12 2.92 -1.39 2.26
CA ASP A 12 2.61 -1.69 3.65
C ASP A 12 1.47 -2.71 3.76
N GLY A 13 1.74 -3.90 4.31
CA GLY A 13 0.79 -5.01 4.34
C GLY A 13 0.76 -5.85 3.06
N THR A 14 1.41 -5.38 2.00
CA THR A 14 1.47 -6.06 0.69
C THR A 14 2.82 -6.73 0.45
N LEU A 15 3.92 -6.00 0.64
CA LEU A 15 5.29 -6.51 0.51
C LEU A 15 6.01 -6.57 1.86
N VAL A 16 5.58 -5.76 2.81
CA VAL A 16 6.20 -5.62 4.13
C VAL A 16 5.14 -5.76 5.21
N ASP A 17 5.45 -6.53 6.25
CA ASP A 17 4.63 -6.67 7.45
C ASP A 17 4.81 -5.42 8.33
N SER A 18 3.99 -4.40 8.07
CA SER A 18 4.12 -3.07 8.66
C SER A 18 2.78 -2.42 9.04
N VAL A 19 1.64 -3.05 8.69
CA VAL A 19 0.31 -2.47 8.94
C VAL A 19 0.09 -2.18 10.43
N TYR A 20 0.38 -3.14 11.30
CA TYR A 20 0.14 -2.99 12.73
C TYR A 20 1.14 -2.03 13.39
N GLN A 21 2.35 -1.90 12.88
CA GLN A 21 3.30 -0.87 13.29
C GLN A 21 2.75 0.53 12.96
N HIS A 22 2.15 0.71 11.79
CA HIS A 22 1.44 1.95 11.45
C HIS A 22 0.26 2.20 12.38
N VAL A 23 -0.55 1.16 12.69
CA VAL A 23 -1.69 1.27 13.61
C VAL A 23 -1.24 1.75 14.99
N LEU A 24 -0.19 1.14 15.56
CA LEU A 24 0.34 1.50 16.86
C LEU A 24 0.97 2.90 16.88
N ALA A 25 1.70 3.25 15.82
CA ALA A 25 2.26 4.59 15.66
C ALA A 25 1.17 5.67 15.56
N TRP A 26 0.10 5.42 14.82
CA TRP A 26 -1.07 6.31 14.77
C TRP A 26 -1.79 6.38 16.12
N LYS A 27 -1.95 5.24 16.82
CA LYS A 27 -2.56 5.24 18.16
C LYS A 27 -1.78 6.13 19.12
N GLN A 28 -0.45 5.99 19.13
CA GLN A 28 0.42 6.84 19.96
C GLN A 28 0.32 8.32 19.60
N ALA A 29 0.32 8.65 18.30
CA ALA A 29 0.20 10.03 17.84
C ALA A 29 -1.16 10.66 18.22
N LEU A 30 -2.24 9.91 18.06
CA LEU A 30 -3.59 10.37 18.41
C LEU A 30 -3.74 10.58 19.92
N ASP A 31 -3.25 9.64 20.73
CA ASP A 31 -3.29 9.74 22.20
C ASP A 31 -2.52 10.96 22.71
N ALA A 32 -1.35 11.26 22.12
CA ALA A 32 -0.55 12.42 22.47
C ALA A 32 -1.28 13.76 22.19
N GLU A 33 -2.20 13.77 21.24
CA GLU A 33 -3.06 14.92 20.90
C GLU A 33 -4.43 14.85 21.59
N GLY A 34 -4.66 13.90 22.51
CA GLY A 34 -5.92 13.75 23.22
C GLY A 34 -7.10 13.30 22.34
N ILE A 35 -6.81 12.60 21.23
CA ILE A 35 -7.83 12.07 20.33
C ILE A 35 -8.00 10.58 20.59
N GLU A 36 -9.10 10.22 21.21
CA GLU A 36 -9.43 8.82 21.46
C GLU A 36 -9.99 8.15 20.22
N LEU A 37 -9.31 7.10 19.74
CA LEU A 37 -9.77 6.24 18.66
C LEU A 37 -9.37 4.80 18.95
N SER A 38 -10.30 3.87 18.80
CA SER A 38 -10.01 2.45 18.98
C SER A 38 -9.08 1.90 17.91
N VAL A 39 -8.21 0.96 18.28
CA VAL A 39 -7.18 0.35 17.42
C VAL A 39 -7.78 -0.23 16.13
N TRP A 40 -8.92 -0.92 16.22
CA TRP A 40 -9.56 -1.49 15.03
C TRP A 40 -10.03 -0.41 14.03
N ARG A 41 -10.47 0.78 14.53
CA ARG A 41 -10.86 1.90 13.67
C ARG A 41 -9.65 2.54 12.97
N ILE A 42 -8.50 2.58 13.67
CA ILE A 42 -7.24 3.03 13.08
C ILE A 42 -6.82 2.06 11.98
N HIS A 43 -6.85 0.75 12.26
CA HIS A 43 -6.50 -0.29 11.28
C HIS A 43 -7.29 -0.13 9.97
N ARG A 44 -8.61 0.09 10.05
CA ARG A 44 -9.47 0.28 8.86
C ARG A 44 -9.13 1.52 8.02
N LYS A 45 -8.23 2.38 8.48
CA LYS A 45 -7.79 3.60 7.80
C LYS A 45 -6.37 3.50 7.25
N ILE A 46 -5.64 2.43 7.57
CA ILE A 46 -4.32 2.20 6.98
C ILE A 46 -4.46 1.96 5.47
N GLY A 47 -3.52 2.45 4.69
CA GLY A 47 -3.56 2.40 3.23
C GLY A 47 -4.28 3.56 2.54
N MET A 48 -5.16 4.30 3.25
CA MET A 48 -5.83 5.48 2.68
C MET A 48 -4.94 6.73 2.68
N SER A 49 -5.34 7.74 1.92
CA SER A 49 -4.67 9.04 1.93
C SER A 49 -4.82 9.77 3.27
N GLY A 50 -3.77 10.51 3.69
CA GLY A 50 -3.79 11.27 4.93
C GLY A 50 -4.92 12.31 5.01
N CYS A 51 -5.30 12.93 3.90
CA CYS A 51 -6.44 13.87 3.86
C CYS A 51 -7.78 13.15 4.14
N LEU A 52 -7.97 11.94 3.59
CA LEU A 52 -9.16 11.16 3.86
C LEU A 52 -9.17 10.67 5.31
N PHE A 53 -8.02 10.28 5.83
CA PHE A 53 -7.86 9.88 7.23
C PHE A 53 -8.30 10.98 8.19
N THR A 54 -7.83 12.22 8.01
CA THR A 54 -8.21 13.36 8.86
C THR A 54 -9.69 13.71 8.76
N ASN A 55 -10.27 13.65 7.55
CA ASN A 55 -11.70 13.87 7.36
C ASN A 55 -12.55 12.79 8.04
N GLN A 56 -12.10 11.54 8.06
CA GLN A 56 -12.78 10.48 8.77
C GLN A 56 -12.63 10.63 10.30
N LEU A 57 -11.47 11.08 10.79
CA LEU A 57 -11.30 11.40 12.20
C LEU A 57 -12.32 12.44 12.66
N LEU A 58 -12.48 13.53 11.90
CA LEU A 58 -13.49 14.56 12.20
C LEU A 58 -14.90 13.95 12.30
N ARG A 59 -15.28 13.11 11.34
CA ARG A 59 -16.62 12.49 11.34
C ARG A 59 -16.84 11.53 12.50
N GLU A 60 -15.81 10.84 12.97
CA GLU A 60 -15.92 9.82 14.01
C GLU A 60 -15.80 10.40 15.42
N THR A 61 -15.03 11.47 15.60
CA THR A 61 -14.75 12.06 16.91
C THR A 61 -15.48 13.38 17.15
N GLY A 62 -15.96 14.02 16.10
CA GLY A 62 -16.51 15.39 16.16
C GLY A 62 -15.45 16.47 16.41
N ILE A 63 -14.16 16.12 16.43
CA ILE A 63 -13.06 17.05 16.71
C ILE A 63 -12.59 17.67 15.41
N GLU A 64 -12.71 19.00 15.29
CA GLU A 64 -12.06 19.74 14.21
C GLU A 64 -10.54 19.71 14.40
N ILE A 65 -9.84 19.36 13.31
CA ILE A 65 -8.39 19.23 13.32
C ILE A 65 -7.82 20.30 12.41
N SER A 66 -7.13 21.29 12.98
CA SER A 66 -6.46 22.34 12.20
C SER A 66 -5.30 21.76 11.36
N ALA A 67 -4.87 22.51 10.35
CA ALA A 67 -3.74 22.08 9.50
C ALA A 67 -2.46 21.86 10.31
N GLU A 68 -2.20 22.70 11.32
CA GLU A 68 -1.06 22.56 12.23
C GLU A 68 -1.14 21.27 13.06
N ARG A 69 -2.37 20.94 13.52
CA ARG A 69 -2.60 19.70 14.28
C ARG A 69 -2.45 18.46 13.39
N VAL A 70 -2.89 18.52 12.15
CA VAL A 70 -2.65 17.46 11.16
C VAL A 70 -1.15 17.23 10.98
N GLU A 71 -0.37 18.29 10.86
CA GLU A 71 1.07 18.19 10.68
C GLU A 71 1.77 17.62 11.92
N ARG A 72 1.37 18.03 13.13
CA ARG A 72 1.90 17.42 14.38
C ARG A 72 1.57 15.94 14.47
N LEU A 73 0.33 15.54 14.17
CA LEU A 73 -0.06 14.13 14.14
C LEU A 73 0.80 13.32 13.16
N ARG A 74 1.03 13.87 11.96
CA ARG A 74 1.86 13.24 10.95
C ARG A 74 3.31 13.05 11.42
N GLN A 75 3.89 14.08 12.01
CA GLN A 75 5.27 14.05 12.55
C GLN A 75 5.38 13.07 13.71
N ALA A 76 4.42 13.08 14.63
CA ALA A 76 4.37 12.14 15.75
C ALA A 76 4.24 10.68 15.27
N HIS A 77 3.35 10.42 14.28
CA HIS A 77 3.24 9.12 13.65
C HIS A 77 4.57 8.67 13.02
N ALA A 78 5.20 9.52 12.20
CA ALA A 78 6.46 9.18 11.55
C ALA A 78 7.58 8.90 12.56
N ALA A 79 7.64 9.66 13.66
CA ALA A 79 8.60 9.44 14.73
C ALA A 79 8.36 8.10 15.46
N ALA A 80 7.11 7.81 15.83
CA ALA A 80 6.73 6.57 16.49
C ALA A 80 6.94 5.34 15.57
N TYR A 81 6.63 5.46 14.27
CA TYR A 81 6.85 4.40 13.31
C TYR A 81 8.34 4.05 13.16
N ARG A 82 9.22 5.05 13.06
CA ARG A 82 10.68 4.82 12.97
C ARG A 82 11.24 4.09 14.18
N GLN A 83 10.66 4.27 15.37
CA GLN A 83 11.08 3.53 16.57
C GLN A 83 10.82 2.02 16.45
N GLN A 84 9.89 1.61 15.59
CA GLN A 84 9.53 0.21 15.34
C GLN A 84 10.25 -0.40 14.12
N ALA A 85 11.19 0.33 13.50
CA ALA A 85 11.87 -0.08 12.28
C ALA A 85 12.57 -1.45 12.38
N ASN A 86 13.07 -1.79 13.58
CA ASN A 86 13.73 -3.07 13.84
C ASN A 86 12.78 -4.29 13.82
N ASP A 87 11.48 -4.07 13.93
CA ASP A 87 10.47 -5.13 13.94
C ASP A 87 9.85 -5.35 12.55
N ILE A 88 10.13 -4.45 11.61
CA ILE A 88 9.58 -4.51 10.25
C ILE A 88 10.35 -5.56 9.44
N ARG A 89 9.61 -6.44 8.77
CA ARG A 89 10.15 -7.53 7.94
C ARG A 89 9.40 -7.62 6.62
N PRO A 90 10.07 -8.07 5.54
CA PRO A 90 9.36 -8.49 4.34
C PRO A 90 8.34 -9.59 4.65
N LEU A 91 7.19 -9.52 4.01
CA LEU A 91 6.23 -10.62 4.04
C LEU A 91 6.78 -11.87 3.36
N PRO A 92 6.28 -13.06 3.70
CA PRO A 92 6.72 -14.30 3.07
C PRO A 92 6.63 -14.22 1.53
N GLY A 93 7.71 -14.54 0.84
CA GLY A 93 7.78 -14.54 -0.62
C GLY A 93 7.86 -13.18 -1.29
N ALA A 94 7.88 -12.07 -0.54
CA ALA A 94 7.87 -10.73 -1.15
C ALA A 94 9.14 -10.45 -1.97
N ARG A 95 10.30 -10.79 -1.44
CA ARG A 95 11.57 -10.64 -2.17
C ARG A 95 11.64 -11.58 -3.37
N GLU A 96 11.28 -12.83 -3.17
CA GLU A 96 11.25 -13.86 -4.20
C GLU A 96 10.31 -13.51 -5.35
N LEU A 97 9.18 -12.87 -5.04
CA LEU A 97 8.23 -12.39 -6.05
C LEU A 97 8.84 -11.24 -6.89
N LEU A 98 9.46 -10.26 -6.24
CA LEU A 98 10.11 -9.16 -6.93
C LEU A 98 11.29 -9.63 -7.77
N ASP A 99 12.14 -10.50 -7.23
CA ASP A 99 13.27 -11.10 -7.95
C ASP A 99 12.80 -11.90 -9.16
N TRP A 100 11.75 -12.72 -9.01
CA TRP A 100 11.18 -13.49 -10.10
C TRP A 100 10.65 -12.57 -11.24
N LEU A 101 9.97 -11.46 -10.91
CA LEU A 101 9.49 -10.50 -11.90
C LEU A 101 10.67 -9.87 -12.66
N LEU A 102 11.73 -9.51 -11.96
CA LEU A 102 12.94 -8.95 -12.57
C LEU A 102 13.67 -9.96 -13.46
N GLU A 103 13.76 -11.22 -13.05
CA GLU A 103 14.41 -12.29 -13.81
C GLU A 103 13.63 -12.67 -15.07
N THR A 104 12.31 -12.64 -15.00
CA THR A 104 11.43 -12.94 -16.14
C THR A 104 11.21 -11.73 -17.05
N GLY A 105 11.71 -10.54 -16.69
CA GLY A 105 11.58 -9.31 -17.46
C GLY A 105 10.17 -8.71 -17.41
N ILE A 106 9.32 -9.12 -16.47
CA ILE A 106 7.98 -8.55 -16.28
C ILE A 106 8.13 -7.25 -15.51
N PRO A 107 7.73 -6.09 -16.08
CA PRO A 107 7.88 -4.80 -15.43
C PRO A 107 7.07 -4.72 -14.15
N CYS A 108 7.66 -4.17 -13.08
CA CYS A 108 6.95 -3.91 -11.85
C CYS A 108 7.37 -2.58 -11.20
N ALA A 109 6.47 -2.01 -10.38
CA ALA A 109 6.71 -0.80 -9.62
C ALA A 109 6.00 -0.86 -8.25
N ILE A 110 6.45 -0.06 -7.30
CA ILE A 110 5.82 0.08 -5.98
C ILE A 110 5.09 1.42 -5.93
N ALA A 111 3.86 1.42 -5.37
CA ALA A 111 2.98 2.58 -5.29
C ALA A 111 2.34 2.67 -3.90
N THR A 112 2.94 3.44 -2.99
CA THR A 112 2.49 3.52 -1.58
C THR A 112 1.80 4.83 -1.23
N SER A 113 0.77 4.77 -0.39
CA SER A 113 0.16 5.94 0.26
C SER A 113 1.04 6.56 1.36
N GLY A 114 2.12 5.88 1.75
CA GLY A 114 3.14 6.39 2.64
C GLY A 114 4.00 7.48 1.99
N ARG A 115 4.60 8.33 2.82
CA ARG A 115 5.62 9.27 2.40
C ARG A 115 6.98 8.58 2.36
N MET A 116 7.93 9.13 1.59
CA MET A 116 9.28 8.58 1.53
C MET A 116 9.92 8.47 2.92
N GLU A 117 9.61 9.37 3.83
CA GLU A 117 10.12 9.38 5.21
C GLU A 117 9.85 8.06 5.96
N THR A 118 8.69 7.43 5.76
CA THR A 118 8.34 6.13 6.36
C THR A 118 8.62 4.97 5.41
N ALA A 119 8.38 5.13 4.13
CA ALA A 119 8.57 4.09 3.12
C ALA A 119 10.04 3.65 2.99
N ALA A 120 11.00 4.55 3.22
CA ALA A 120 12.44 4.24 3.11
C ALA A 120 12.87 3.05 4.00
N VAL A 121 12.32 2.94 5.20
CA VAL A 121 12.60 1.82 6.12
C VAL A 121 12.13 0.49 5.50
N ASN A 122 10.93 0.49 4.94
CA ASN A 122 10.30 -0.69 4.36
C ASN A 122 11.01 -1.13 3.07
N LEU A 123 11.35 -0.16 2.21
CA LEU A 123 12.12 -0.41 0.99
C LEU A 123 13.52 -0.98 1.30
N ALA A 124 14.19 -0.45 2.31
CA ALA A 124 15.47 -0.96 2.77
C ALA A 124 15.36 -2.41 3.28
N SER A 125 14.28 -2.74 4.02
CA SER A 125 14.04 -4.10 4.49
C SER A 125 13.84 -5.09 3.34
N LEU A 126 13.22 -4.66 2.23
CA LEU A 126 13.03 -5.47 1.02
C LEU A 126 14.32 -5.61 0.19
N GLY A 127 15.28 -4.72 0.34
CA GLY A 127 16.45 -4.66 -0.53
C GLY A 127 16.13 -4.14 -1.93
N VAL A 128 15.07 -3.34 -2.08
CA VAL A 128 14.65 -2.77 -3.37
C VAL A 128 15.69 -1.78 -3.86
N ASP A 129 16.12 -1.96 -5.10
CA ASP A 129 16.89 -0.99 -5.86
C ASP A 129 15.91 -0.10 -6.68
N PRO A 130 15.81 1.21 -6.36
CA PRO A 130 14.89 2.11 -7.04
C PRO A 130 15.20 2.31 -8.54
N ASP A 131 16.42 2.03 -8.96
CA ASP A 131 16.81 2.10 -10.38
C ASP A 131 16.25 0.92 -11.18
N ARG A 132 15.95 -0.19 -10.52
CA ARG A 132 15.37 -1.40 -11.12
C ARG A 132 13.86 -1.50 -10.91
N ILE A 133 13.37 -1.10 -9.75
CA ILE A 133 11.94 -1.11 -9.39
C ILE A 133 11.54 0.32 -9.02
N PRO A 134 10.89 1.06 -9.92
CA PRO A 134 10.42 2.41 -9.63
C PRO A 134 9.49 2.46 -8.42
N VAL A 135 9.68 3.47 -7.58
CA VAL A 135 8.87 3.70 -6.39
C VAL A 135 8.11 5.02 -6.52
N VAL A 136 6.80 4.98 -6.35
CA VAL A 136 5.92 6.15 -6.27
C VAL A 136 5.36 6.26 -4.87
N THR A 137 5.57 7.42 -4.23
CA THR A 137 5.10 7.70 -2.88
C THR A 137 4.03 8.79 -2.89
N ARG A 138 3.35 8.98 -1.77
CA ARG A 138 2.38 10.06 -1.56
C ARG A 138 2.92 11.44 -1.92
N ASP A 139 4.21 11.65 -1.79
CA ASP A 139 4.84 12.96 -2.05
C ASP A 139 4.86 13.34 -3.53
N GLN A 140 4.61 12.40 -4.43
CA GLN A 140 4.75 12.56 -5.87
C GLN A 140 3.40 12.67 -6.61
N VAL A 141 2.28 12.60 -5.87
CA VAL A 141 0.93 12.63 -6.45
C VAL A 141 0.03 13.64 -5.75
N LYS A 142 -1.01 14.09 -6.43
CA LYS A 142 -1.98 15.02 -5.85
C LYS A 142 -2.91 14.32 -4.86
N TYR A 143 -3.39 13.14 -5.22
CA TYR A 143 -4.28 12.33 -4.39
C TYR A 143 -3.68 10.93 -4.22
N ALA A 144 -3.94 10.30 -3.08
CA ALA A 144 -3.57 8.91 -2.83
C ALA A 144 -4.82 8.05 -2.61
N LYS A 145 -4.63 6.74 -2.48
CA LYS A 145 -5.72 5.76 -2.38
C LYS A 145 -6.87 6.22 -1.48
N PRO A 146 -8.11 6.06 -1.89
CA PRO A 146 -8.63 5.26 -3.00
C PRO A 146 -8.60 5.96 -4.37
N ASP A 147 -7.97 7.13 -4.51
CA ASP A 147 -7.75 7.75 -5.81
C ASP A 147 -6.62 7.00 -6.56
N PRO A 148 -6.70 6.91 -7.89
CA PRO A 148 -5.83 6.04 -8.66
C PRO A 148 -4.45 6.64 -8.97
N ASP A 149 -4.18 7.88 -8.58
CA ASP A 149 -3.02 8.67 -9.00
C ASP A 149 -1.70 7.95 -8.77
N LEU A 150 -1.56 7.21 -7.66
CA LEU A 150 -0.35 6.44 -7.35
C LEU A 150 -0.10 5.34 -8.39
N PHE A 151 -1.12 4.57 -8.74
CA PHE A 151 -1.00 3.50 -9.74
C PHE A 151 -0.85 4.04 -11.15
N LEU A 152 -1.53 5.14 -11.49
CA LEU A 152 -1.34 5.83 -12.77
C LEU A 152 0.10 6.35 -12.92
N ALA A 153 0.63 6.96 -11.86
CA ALA A 153 2.02 7.43 -11.86
C ALA A 153 3.03 6.27 -11.96
N ALA A 154 2.77 5.14 -11.27
CA ALA A 154 3.61 3.95 -11.33
C ALA A 154 3.60 3.31 -12.72
N ALA A 155 2.42 3.14 -13.35
CA ALA A 155 2.31 2.67 -14.72
C ALA A 155 3.03 3.60 -15.71
N GLY A 156 2.92 4.92 -15.50
CA GLY A 156 3.65 5.91 -16.29
C GLY A 156 5.17 5.78 -16.19
N ARG A 157 5.71 5.42 -14.99
CA ARG A 157 7.15 5.14 -14.81
C ARG A 157 7.62 3.91 -15.60
N LEU A 158 6.72 2.95 -15.81
CA LEU A 158 6.97 1.75 -16.60
C LEU A 158 6.67 1.93 -18.09
N ASN A 159 6.18 3.11 -18.51
CA ASN A 159 5.68 3.38 -19.86
C ASN A 159 4.60 2.37 -20.32
N ALA A 160 3.77 1.89 -19.39
CA ALA A 160 2.75 0.89 -19.62
C ALA A 160 1.33 1.50 -19.54
N PRO A 161 0.39 1.06 -20.41
CA PRO A 161 -1.01 1.38 -20.26
C PRO A 161 -1.55 0.80 -18.94
N ILE A 162 -2.28 1.60 -18.17
CA ILE A 162 -2.80 1.18 -16.85
C ILE A 162 -3.76 -0.01 -16.96
N GLU A 163 -4.46 -0.16 -18.08
CA GLU A 163 -5.39 -1.25 -18.34
C GLU A 163 -4.69 -2.61 -18.46
N THR A 164 -3.37 -2.62 -18.62
CA THR A 164 -2.55 -3.84 -18.61
C THR A 164 -1.99 -4.17 -17.24
N ALA A 165 -2.22 -3.29 -16.27
CA ALA A 165 -1.66 -3.43 -14.94
C ALA A 165 -2.44 -4.42 -14.06
N VAL A 166 -1.68 -5.20 -13.31
CA VAL A 166 -2.14 -5.97 -12.16
C VAL A 166 -1.75 -5.19 -10.90
N VAL A 167 -2.72 -4.64 -10.21
CA VAL A 167 -2.54 -3.94 -8.94
C VAL A 167 -2.64 -4.95 -7.81
N VAL A 168 -1.58 -5.10 -7.03
CA VAL A 168 -1.53 -5.97 -5.86
C VAL A 168 -1.56 -5.11 -4.60
N GLY A 169 -2.50 -5.40 -3.70
CA GLY A 169 -2.66 -4.67 -2.45
C GLY A 169 -3.40 -5.48 -1.39
N ASP A 170 -3.26 -5.09 -0.14
CA ASP A 170 -3.84 -5.79 1.02
C ASP A 170 -5.14 -5.17 1.54
N SER A 171 -5.52 -4.01 1.03
CA SER A 171 -6.63 -3.21 1.55
C SER A 171 -7.73 -2.95 0.52
N ILE A 172 -8.91 -2.61 1.02
CA ILE A 172 -10.01 -2.12 0.15
C ILE A 172 -9.64 -0.85 -0.60
N TRP A 173 -8.72 -0.05 -0.07
CA TRP A 173 -8.27 1.21 -0.69
C TRP A 173 -7.50 0.97 -1.97
N ASP A 174 -6.71 -0.11 -2.02
CA ASP A 174 -5.99 -0.57 -3.22
C ASP A 174 -6.96 -1.05 -4.29
N MET A 175 -7.92 -1.88 -3.88
CA MET A 175 -8.92 -2.43 -4.80
C MET A 175 -9.79 -1.33 -5.40
N LEU A 176 -10.24 -0.37 -4.60
CA LEU A 176 -10.99 0.78 -5.09
C LEU A 176 -10.17 1.65 -6.06
N ALA A 177 -8.88 1.85 -5.78
CA ALA A 177 -8.00 2.59 -6.68
C ALA A 177 -7.78 1.83 -7.99
N ALA A 178 -7.58 0.51 -7.95
CA ALA A 178 -7.47 -0.36 -9.12
C ALA A 178 -8.71 -0.28 -10.02
N VAL A 179 -9.90 -0.41 -9.43
CA VAL A 179 -11.18 -0.28 -10.16
C VAL A 179 -11.30 1.09 -10.83
N ARG A 180 -10.93 2.18 -10.13
CA ARG A 180 -11.03 3.54 -10.66
C ARG A 180 -10.13 3.80 -11.86
N CYS A 181 -8.99 3.12 -11.97
CA CYS A 181 -8.11 3.21 -13.13
C CYS A 181 -8.27 2.05 -14.12
N ARG A 182 -9.21 1.13 -13.92
CA ARG A 182 -9.45 -0.04 -14.78
C ARG A 182 -8.31 -1.04 -14.83
N ALA A 183 -7.50 -1.09 -13.79
CA ALA A 183 -6.49 -2.12 -13.60
C ALA A 183 -7.10 -3.38 -12.98
N LEU A 184 -6.46 -4.53 -13.16
CA LEU A 184 -6.85 -5.77 -12.51
C LEU A 184 -6.45 -5.75 -11.04
N GLY A 185 -7.41 -5.76 -10.10
CA GLY A 185 -7.13 -5.79 -8.68
C GLY A 185 -6.85 -7.20 -8.16
N VAL A 186 -5.79 -7.37 -7.40
CA VAL A 186 -5.40 -8.60 -6.70
C VAL A 186 -5.22 -8.30 -5.23
N GLY A 187 -6.00 -8.96 -4.38
CA GLY A 187 -5.96 -8.78 -2.93
C GLY A 187 -5.01 -9.74 -2.23
N LEU A 188 -4.34 -9.26 -1.17
CA LEU A 188 -3.61 -10.10 -0.21
C LEU A 188 -4.26 -10.00 1.16
N LEU A 189 -4.32 -11.12 1.90
CA LEU A 189 -4.89 -11.16 3.24
C LEU A 189 -3.95 -10.63 4.32
N SER A 190 -2.70 -10.40 3.96
CA SER A 190 -1.61 -10.00 4.87
C SER A 190 -1.81 -8.66 5.57
N GLY A 191 -2.72 -7.80 5.08
CA GLY A 191 -3.08 -6.53 5.74
C GLY A 191 -4.24 -6.63 6.75
N GLY A 192 -4.86 -7.82 6.89
CA GLY A 192 -5.93 -8.05 7.87
C GLY A 192 -7.34 -7.74 7.38
N TYR A 193 -7.55 -7.47 6.08
CA TYR A 193 -8.88 -7.46 5.47
C TYR A 193 -9.33 -8.88 5.11
N GLY A 194 -10.63 -9.14 5.24
CA GLY A 194 -11.20 -10.43 4.87
C GLY A 194 -11.33 -10.60 3.33
N PRO A 195 -11.35 -11.86 2.84
CA PRO A 195 -11.40 -12.13 1.40
C PRO A 195 -12.65 -11.57 0.74
N ASP A 196 -13.79 -11.56 1.43
CA ASP A 196 -15.04 -11.02 0.88
C ASP A 196 -15.03 -9.49 0.84
N GLU A 197 -14.37 -8.82 1.78
CA GLU A 197 -14.19 -7.37 1.76
C GLU A 197 -13.37 -6.94 0.54
N LEU A 198 -12.26 -7.64 0.29
CA LEU A 198 -11.40 -7.35 -0.86
C LEU A 198 -12.13 -7.64 -2.20
N ARG A 199 -12.88 -8.74 -2.29
CA ARG A 199 -13.70 -9.05 -3.48
C ARG A 199 -14.78 -8.01 -3.72
N GLN A 200 -15.51 -7.59 -2.68
CA GLN A 200 -16.53 -6.55 -2.78
C GLN A 200 -15.94 -5.19 -3.18
N ALA A 201 -14.70 -4.91 -2.79
CA ALA A 201 -13.97 -3.71 -3.21
C ALA A 201 -13.41 -3.79 -4.64
N GLY A 202 -13.45 -4.97 -5.30
CA GLY A 202 -13.07 -5.14 -6.70
C GLY A 202 -11.89 -6.08 -6.96
N ALA A 203 -11.43 -6.86 -5.96
CA ALA A 203 -10.40 -7.86 -6.19
C ALA A 203 -10.88 -8.98 -7.11
N PHE A 204 -10.18 -9.23 -8.21
CA PHE A 204 -10.42 -10.37 -9.10
C PHE A 204 -10.00 -11.69 -8.46
N ARG A 205 -8.88 -11.69 -7.74
CA ARG A 205 -8.35 -12.80 -6.96
C ARG A 205 -7.88 -12.32 -5.60
N VAL A 206 -7.85 -13.24 -4.65
CA VAL A 206 -7.32 -12.98 -3.30
C VAL A 206 -6.42 -14.14 -2.92
N TYR A 207 -5.23 -13.83 -2.45
CA TYR A 207 -4.19 -14.75 -2.00
C TYR A 207 -3.83 -14.48 -0.54
N ASP A 208 -3.20 -15.42 0.13
CA ASP A 208 -2.83 -15.25 1.54
C ASP A 208 -1.73 -14.20 1.71
N ASP A 209 -0.69 -14.27 0.88
CA ASP A 209 0.51 -13.44 0.96
C ASP A 209 1.26 -13.42 -0.40
N PRO A 210 2.39 -12.70 -0.52
CA PRO A 210 3.20 -12.70 -1.73
C PRO A 210 3.70 -14.09 -2.16
N ALA A 211 3.99 -15.01 -1.21
CA ALA A 211 4.41 -16.36 -1.56
C ALA A 211 3.28 -17.15 -2.21
N ASP A 212 2.05 -16.98 -1.73
CA ASP A 212 0.88 -17.63 -2.33
C ASP A 212 0.58 -17.05 -3.72
N LEU A 213 0.67 -15.73 -3.89
CA LEU A 213 0.58 -15.10 -5.21
C LEU A 213 1.65 -15.63 -6.17
N LEU A 214 2.92 -15.73 -5.75
CA LEU A 214 4.00 -16.21 -6.60
C LEU A 214 3.79 -17.66 -7.05
N ARG A 215 3.24 -18.52 -6.20
CA ARG A 215 2.91 -19.91 -6.57
C ARG A 215 1.85 -20.00 -7.67
N ARG A 216 0.95 -19.03 -7.73
CA ARG A 216 -0.21 -18.96 -8.63
C ARG A 216 -0.20 -17.75 -9.56
N ILE A 217 0.99 -17.24 -9.86
CA ILE A 217 1.16 -15.99 -10.60
C ILE A 217 0.57 -16.04 -12.02
N ASP A 218 0.47 -17.24 -12.60
CA ASP A 218 -0.13 -17.50 -13.91
C ASP A 218 -1.63 -17.21 -13.95
N GLU A 219 -2.34 -17.30 -12.82
CA GLU A 219 -3.77 -16.96 -12.72
C GLU A 219 -4.04 -15.46 -12.97
N VAL A 220 -3.04 -14.62 -12.81
CA VAL A 220 -3.14 -13.15 -12.95
C VAL A 220 -2.22 -12.59 -14.05
N GLY A 221 -1.77 -13.45 -14.95
CA GLY A 221 -1.06 -13.08 -16.17
C GLY A 221 0.46 -13.20 -16.11
N GLY A 222 1.07 -13.47 -14.97
CA GLY A 222 2.47 -13.87 -14.88
C GLY A 222 2.66 -15.23 -15.55
N ARG A 223 3.66 -15.37 -16.40
CA ARG A 223 3.94 -16.64 -17.10
C ARG A 223 5.32 -17.11 -16.76
N ARG A 224 5.41 -18.34 -16.31
CA ARG A 224 6.66 -19.07 -16.12
C ARG A 224 7.19 -19.61 -17.44
#